data_95389ea6f29a37c49dd2db3b2912829b
#
_entry.id   95389ea6f29a37c49dd2db3b2912829b
#
_cell.length_a   1.000
_cell.length_b   1.000
_cell.length_c   1.000
_cell.angle_alpha   90.00
_cell.angle_beta   90.00
_cell.angle_gamma   90.00
#
_symmetry.space_group_name_H-M   'P 1'
#
loop_
_entity.id
_entity.type
_entity.pdbx_description
1 polymer ?
#
loop_
_entity_poly.entity_id
_entity_poly.type
_entity_poly.pdbx_seq_one_letter_code
_entity_poly.pdbx_strand_id
1 'polypeptide(L)'
;MNTNPNEPGATLRGLSLNALAEDDIARKTLAVRGMDVLASPTGAECSMHELPALPGRPDRPSLVPPKDAPHRSLGSVAGRAALIHALAHIEFNAINLALDVTWRFPGLPDPFYREWANVAREEAHHFMLLRAHLRTLGHAYGDFPAHNGLWEMAEKTKGDLLARLALVPRTLEARGLDASPAIRSKLTAVGDHDGAAILDIILRDEIGHVAVGNRWYRYVCDERGLDPIATYAKLAEQYRAPKLRGPFNREARLAAGFEAAEIDAL
;
A
#
# COMPACT_ATOMS: atom_id res chain seq x y z
N MET A 1 15.68 4.55 29.47
CA MET A 1 16.43 3.38 28.98
C MET A 1 17.22 3.85 27.77
N ASN A 2 18.56 3.83 27.83
CA ASN A 2 19.41 4.18 26.70
C ASN A 2 19.34 3.01 25.70
N THR A 3 18.45 3.07 24.73
CA THR A 3 18.47 2.14 23.60
C THR A 3 19.66 2.49 22.71
N ASN A 4 20.55 1.53 22.49
CA ASN A 4 21.64 1.69 21.55
C ASN A 4 21.05 2.00 20.16
N PRO A 5 21.34 3.17 19.54
CA PRO A 5 20.73 3.54 18.25
C PRO A 5 21.08 2.59 17.10
N ASN A 6 22.05 1.69 17.31
CA ASN A 6 22.45 0.66 16.34
C ASN A 6 21.81 -0.72 16.62
N GLU A 7 20.94 -0.84 17.61
CA GLU A 7 20.15 -2.07 17.75
C GLU A 7 19.16 -2.17 16.60
N PRO A 8 19.06 -3.33 15.93
CA PRO A 8 18.15 -3.52 14.80
C PRO A 8 16.72 -3.06 15.09
N GLY A 9 16.24 -3.25 16.33
CA GLY A 9 14.89 -2.87 16.76
C GLY A 9 14.64 -1.35 16.88
N ALA A 10 15.67 -0.53 16.92
CA ALA A 10 15.56 0.93 17.02
C ALA A 10 15.67 1.65 15.66
N THR A 11 15.98 0.92 14.59
CA THR A 11 16.11 1.48 13.25
C THR A 11 14.76 1.49 12.51
N LEU A 12 14.62 2.31 11.45
CA LEU A 12 13.39 2.32 10.63
C LEU A 12 13.05 0.93 10.10
N ARG A 13 14.05 0.16 9.65
CA ARG A 13 13.84 -1.22 9.20
C ARG A 13 13.35 -2.11 10.32
N GLY A 14 13.95 -2.02 11.51
CA GLY A 14 13.53 -2.80 12.68
C GLY A 14 12.14 -2.42 13.20
N LEU A 15 11.85 -1.12 13.29
CA LEU A 15 10.53 -0.61 13.65
C LEU A 15 9.46 -1.09 12.64
N SER A 16 9.79 -1.07 11.34
CA SER A 16 8.90 -1.55 10.29
C SER A 16 8.62 -3.05 10.39
N LEU A 17 9.64 -3.87 10.66
CA LEU A 17 9.46 -5.31 10.88
C LEU A 17 8.58 -5.59 12.10
N ASN A 18 8.82 -4.91 13.22
CA ASN A 18 8.03 -5.08 14.43
C ASN A 18 6.56 -4.65 14.23
N ALA A 19 6.34 -3.52 13.56
CA ALA A 19 4.99 -3.05 13.23
C ALA A 19 4.30 -3.98 12.22
N LEU A 20 5.03 -4.54 11.26
CA LEU A 20 4.50 -5.52 10.32
C LEU A 20 4.02 -6.80 11.02
N ALA A 21 4.74 -7.24 12.05
CA ALA A 21 4.40 -8.44 12.82
C ALA A 21 3.26 -8.23 13.83
N GLU A 22 2.91 -6.99 14.15
CA GLU A 22 1.83 -6.68 15.09
C GLU A 22 0.45 -7.09 14.50
N ASP A 23 -0.33 -7.84 15.24
CA ASP A 23 -1.66 -8.34 14.83
C ASP A 23 -2.82 -7.47 15.34
N ASP A 24 -2.62 -6.71 16.41
CA ASP A 24 -3.62 -5.74 16.87
C ASP A 24 -3.60 -4.48 16.03
N ILE A 25 -4.75 -4.14 15.46
CA ILE A 25 -4.92 -2.99 14.56
C ILE A 25 -4.55 -1.66 15.24
N ALA A 26 -4.93 -1.49 16.51
CA ALA A 26 -4.69 -0.23 17.22
C ALA A 26 -3.21 -0.08 17.55
N ARG A 27 -2.54 -1.15 18.02
CA ARG A 27 -1.11 -1.17 18.29
C ARG A 27 -0.31 -0.98 17.00
N LYS A 28 -0.65 -1.68 15.91
CA LYS A 28 0.00 -1.51 14.61
C LYS A 28 -0.09 -0.06 14.11
N THR A 29 -1.28 0.50 14.04
CA THR A 29 -1.46 1.87 13.55
C THR A 29 -0.81 2.91 14.44
N LEU A 30 -0.80 2.72 15.77
CA LEU A 30 -0.08 3.57 16.71
C LEU A 30 1.43 3.49 16.50
N ALA A 31 1.98 2.29 16.39
CA ALA A 31 3.41 2.07 16.17
C ALA A 31 3.87 2.73 14.87
N VAL A 32 3.14 2.53 13.76
CA VAL A 32 3.47 3.11 12.45
C VAL A 32 3.42 4.64 12.49
N ARG A 33 2.37 5.22 13.04
CA ARG A 33 2.22 6.69 13.14
C ARG A 33 3.24 7.33 14.09
N GLY A 34 3.69 6.58 15.08
CA GLY A 34 4.70 7.03 16.05
C GLY A 34 6.15 6.92 15.55
N MET A 35 6.41 6.40 14.35
CA MET A 35 7.77 6.34 13.80
C MET A 35 8.31 7.74 13.54
N ASP A 36 9.47 8.03 14.15
CA ASP A 36 10.22 9.24 13.80
C ASP A 36 11.07 8.96 12.56
N VAL A 37 10.49 9.23 11.40
CA VAL A 37 11.10 8.92 10.10
C VAL A 37 12.38 9.73 9.86
N LEU A 38 12.52 10.91 10.45
CA LEU A 38 13.65 11.78 10.22
C LEU A 38 14.80 11.50 11.21
N ALA A 39 14.49 11.32 12.50
CA ALA A 39 15.52 11.14 13.53
C ALA A 39 15.97 9.68 13.69
N SER A 40 15.13 8.69 13.36
CA SER A 40 15.51 7.28 13.48
C SER A 40 16.61 6.91 12.47
N PRO A 41 17.64 6.14 12.88
CA PRO A 41 18.58 5.51 11.95
C PRO A 41 17.82 4.59 10.99
N THR A 42 18.25 4.49 9.74
CA THR A 42 17.56 3.64 8.74
C THR A 42 17.80 2.15 8.96
N GLY A 43 19.02 1.78 9.40
CA GLY A 43 19.43 0.39 9.54
C GLY A 43 19.67 -0.30 8.18
N ALA A 44 20.07 0.48 7.16
CA ALA A 44 20.27 0.00 5.79
C ALA A 44 21.14 -1.28 5.73
N GLU A 45 22.22 -1.32 6.50
CA GLU A 45 23.19 -2.42 6.54
C GLU A 45 22.89 -3.48 7.63
N CYS A 46 21.81 -3.30 8.41
CA CYS A 46 21.48 -4.24 9.47
C CYS A 46 21.04 -5.59 8.88
N SER A 47 21.64 -6.68 9.35
CA SER A 47 21.13 -8.02 9.09
C SER A 47 19.90 -8.27 9.95
N MET A 48 18.81 -8.71 9.33
CA MET A 48 17.55 -9.01 10.00
C MET A 48 17.00 -10.33 9.50
N HIS A 49 16.30 -11.04 10.38
CA HIS A 49 15.63 -12.29 10.04
C HIS A 49 14.13 -12.06 9.90
N GLU A 50 13.52 -12.73 8.92
CA GLU A 50 12.07 -12.73 8.77
C GLU A 50 11.42 -13.36 10.01
N LEU A 51 10.44 -12.62 10.58
CA LEU A 51 9.66 -13.13 11.69
C LEU A 51 8.61 -14.12 11.19
N PRO A 52 8.23 -15.12 12.03
CA PRO A 52 7.13 -16.02 11.67
C PRO A 52 5.82 -15.28 11.44
N ALA A 53 5.00 -15.79 10.52
CA ALA A 53 3.63 -15.34 10.30
C ALA A 53 3.47 -13.85 9.92
N LEU A 54 4.32 -13.34 9.01
CA LEU A 54 4.13 -12.01 8.44
C LEU A 54 3.06 -12.03 7.34
N PRO A 55 2.27 -10.96 7.25
CA PRO A 55 2.13 -9.88 8.21
C PRO A 55 1.29 -10.33 9.40
N GLY A 56 1.49 -9.70 10.57
CA GLY A 56 0.55 -9.82 11.67
C GLY A 56 -0.82 -9.31 11.24
N ARG A 57 -1.86 -10.09 11.50
CA ARG A 57 -3.25 -9.79 11.08
C ARG A 57 -4.23 -10.06 12.21
N PRO A 58 -5.26 -9.21 12.34
CA PRO A 58 -6.36 -9.52 13.22
C PRO A 58 -7.14 -10.76 12.70
N ASP A 59 -7.87 -11.43 13.58
CA ASP A 59 -8.73 -12.58 13.22
C ASP A 59 -9.80 -12.23 12.17
N ARG A 60 -10.15 -10.96 12.06
CA ARG A 60 -11.12 -10.43 11.10
C ARG A 60 -10.54 -9.24 10.36
N PRO A 61 -10.88 -9.04 9.09
CA PRO A 61 -11.88 -9.75 8.27
C PRO A 61 -11.43 -11.17 7.84
N SER A 62 -12.41 -12.04 7.61
CA SER A 62 -12.16 -13.31 6.92
C SER A 62 -11.71 -13.05 5.50
N LEU A 63 -10.67 -13.76 5.04
CA LEU A 63 -10.15 -13.61 3.69
C LEU A 63 -10.83 -14.59 2.74
N VAL A 64 -11.33 -14.07 1.63
CA VAL A 64 -12.03 -14.83 0.58
C VAL A 64 -11.40 -14.57 -0.79
N PRO A 65 -11.59 -15.46 -1.76
CA PRO A 65 -11.22 -15.16 -3.15
C PRO A 65 -11.90 -13.87 -3.65
N PRO A 66 -11.25 -13.06 -4.52
CA PRO A 66 -11.82 -11.80 -5.01
C PRO A 66 -13.22 -11.90 -5.61
N LYS A 67 -13.54 -13.05 -6.26
CA LYS A 67 -14.87 -13.32 -6.84
C LYS A 67 -15.99 -13.46 -5.80
N ASP A 68 -15.64 -13.79 -4.56
CA ASP A 68 -16.58 -14.02 -3.46
C ASP A 68 -16.72 -12.77 -2.56
N ALA A 69 -16.03 -11.67 -2.90
CA ALA A 69 -16.20 -10.40 -2.21
C ALA A 69 -17.60 -9.82 -2.45
N PRO A 70 -18.26 -9.27 -1.42
CA PRO A 70 -19.65 -8.85 -1.53
C PRO A 70 -19.80 -7.61 -2.44
N HIS A 71 -20.63 -7.74 -3.47
CA HIS A 71 -21.10 -6.62 -4.28
C HIS A 71 -22.48 -6.20 -3.82
N ARG A 72 -22.62 -4.97 -3.33
CA ARG A 72 -23.89 -4.41 -2.84
C ARG A 72 -24.15 -3.04 -3.47
N SER A 73 -25.44 -2.70 -3.63
CA SER A 73 -25.84 -1.39 -4.13
C SER A 73 -25.44 -0.29 -3.14
N LEU A 74 -24.81 0.78 -3.59
CA LEU A 74 -24.41 1.94 -2.79
C LEU A 74 -25.61 2.75 -2.27
N GLY A 75 -26.80 2.58 -2.83
CA GLY A 75 -28.04 3.20 -2.34
C GLY A 75 -28.45 2.77 -0.93
N SER A 76 -27.92 1.65 -0.41
CA SER A 76 -28.14 1.20 0.96
C SER A 76 -26.96 1.54 1.86
N VAL A 77 -27.23 1.77 3.17
CA VAL A 77 -26.16 1.97 4.17
C VAL A 77 -25.21 0.78 4.20
N ALA A 78 -25.74 -0.45 4.21
CA ALA A 78 -24.92 -1.66 4.20
C ALA A 78 -24.06 -1.81 2.93
N GLY A 79 -24.54 -1.31 1.78
CA GLY A 79 -23.76 -1.29 0.55
C GLY A 79 -22.60 -0.30 0.59
N ARG A 80 -22.85 0.92 1.11
CA ARG A 80 -21.78 1.90 1.35
C ARG A 80 -20.77 1.38 2.36
N ALA A 81 -21.24 0.83 3.48
CA ALA A 81 -20.37 0.23 4.49
C ALA A 81 -19.48 -0.88 3.92
N ALA A 82 -20.03 -1.76 3.06
CA ALA A 82 -19.22 -2.80 2.41
C ALA A 82 -18.14 -2.22 1.48
N LEU A 83 -18.42 -1.13 0.75
CA LEU A 83 -17.43 -0.43 -0.07
C LEU A 83 -16.36 0.22 0.81
N ILE A 84 -16.74 1.00 1.82
CA ILE A 84 -15.79 1.68 2.73
C ILE A 84 -14.93 0.64 3.47
N HIS A 85 -15.50 -0.49 3.87
CA HIS A 85 -14.73 -1.60 4.45
C HIS A 85 -13.71 -2.18 3.47
N ALA A 86 -14.10 -2.38 2.20
CA ALA A 86 -13.18 -2.89 1.19
C ALA A 86 -12.01 -1.91 0.94
N LEU A 87 -12.29 -0.61 0.88
CA LEU A 87 -11.26 0.43 0.79
C LEU A 87 -10.36 0.41 2.04
N ALA A 88 -10.95 0.39 3.25
CA ALA A 88 -10.16 0.28 4.49
C ALA A 88 -9.25 -0.96 4.50
N HIS A 89 -9.69 -2.07 3.91
CA HIS A 89 -8.85 -3.26 3.80
C HIS A 89 -7.71 -3.10 2.79
N ILE A 90 -7.91 -2.35 1.72
CA ILE A 90 -6.84 -1.98 0.78
C ILE A 90 -5.78 -1.16 1.52
N GLU A 91 -6.16 -0.10 2.23
CA GLU A 91 -5.24 0.73 3.00
C GLU A 91 -4.51 -0.06 4.11
N PHE A 92 -5.21 -0.96 4.81
CA PHE A 92 -4.57 -1.83 5.80
C PHE A 92 -3.51 -2.74 5.18
N ASN A 93 -3.75 -3.26 3.98
CA ASN A 93 -2.72 -3.99 3.24
C ASN A 93 -1.60 -3.06 2.76
N ALA A 94 -1.90 -1.84 2.31
CA ALA A 94 -0.89 -0.88 1.88
C ALA A 94 0.07 -0.50 3.03
N ILE A 95 -0.42 -0.37 4.27
CA ILE A 95 0.45 -0.27 5.47
C ILE A 95 1.43 -1.45 5.51
N ASN A 96 0.93 -2.68 5.39
CA ASN A 96 1.78 -3.87 5.45
C ASN A 96 2.77 -3.94 4.28
N LEU A 97 2.37 -3.53 3.08
CA LEU A 97 3.23 -3.49 1.88
C LEU A 97 4.39 -2.51 2.04
N ALA A 98 4.10 -1.30 2.52
CA ALA A 98 5.09 -0.26 2.75
C ALA A 98 6.07 -0.66 3.88
N LEU A 99 5.56 -1.25 4.98
CA LEU A 99 6.39 -1.78 6.05
C LEU A 99 7.29 -2.93 5.55
N ASP A 100 6.74 -3.83 4.73
CA ASP A 100 7.50 -4.95 4.17
C ASP A 100 8.63 -4.50 3.26
N VAL A 101 8.38 -3.55 2.38
CA VAL A 101 9.41 -2.97 1.51
C VAL A 101 10.50 -2.27 2.34
N THR A 102 10.11 -1.55 3.40
CA THR A 102 11.06 -0.83 4.26
C THR A 102 12.04 -1.78 4.95
N TRP A 103 11.59 -2.89 5.53
CA TRP A 103 12.47 -3.76 6.31
C TRP A 103 13.21 -4.79 5.46
N ARG A 104 12.59 -5.29 4.40
CA ARG A 104 13.02 -6.52 3.69
C ARG A 104 14.30 -6.36 2.88
N PHE A 105 14.49 -5.23 2.25
CA PHE A 105 15.59 -5.03 1.29
C PHE A 105 16.71 -4.18 1.90
N PRO A 106 17.86 -4.78 2.29
CA PRO A 106 19.03 -4.05 2.79
C PRO A 106 19.84 -3.41 1.68
N GLY A 107 20.79 -2.55 2.06
CA GLY A 107 21.80 -2.00 1.16
C GLY A 107 21.32 -0.90 0.21
N LEU A 108 20.16 -0.28 0.49
CA LEU A 108 19.64 0.83 -0.30
C LEU A 108 19.97 2.18 0.35
N PRO A 109 19.95 3.28 -0.43
CA PRO A 109 20.17 4.60 0.14
C PRO A 109 19.15 4.97 1.22
N ASP A 110 19.56 5.72 2.24
CA ASP A 110 18.72 6.18 3.35
C ASP A 110 17.36 6.76 2.93
N PRO A 111 17.26 7.58 1.86
CA PRO A 111 15.96 8.09 1.40
C PRO A 111 14.94 6.99 1.07
N PHE A 112 15.38 5.82 0.58
CA PHE A 112 14.49 4.69 0.30
C PHE A 112 13.67 4.30 1.54
N TYR A 113 14.33 4.08 2.65
CA TYR A 113 13.69 3.65 3.90
C TYR A 113 12.81 4.74 4.49
N ARG A 114 13.25 6.01 4.42
CA ARG A 114 12.49 7.15 4.92
C ARG A 114 11.21 7.38 4.13
N GLU A 115 11.28 7.30 2.82
CA GLU A 115 10.13 7.49 1.95
C GLU A 115 9.10 6.37 2.14
N TRP A 116 9.50 5.11 2.16
CA TRP A 116 8.59 4.01 2.39
C TRP A 116 8.01 3.98 3.82
N ALA A 117 8.79 4.35 4.83
CA ALA A 117 8.26 4.51 6.18
C ALA A 117 7.23 5.66 6.26
N ASN A 118 7.43 6.74 5.49
CA ASN A 118 6.45 7.82 5.40
C ASN A 118 5.17 7.37 4.68
N VAL A 119 5.29 6.62 3.57
CA VAL A 119 4.15 5.98 2.91
C VAL A 119 3.36 5.15 3.91
N ALA A 120 4.01 4.27 4.70
CA ALA A 120 3.32 3.48 5.72
C ALA A 120 2.54 4.34 6.72
N ARG A 121 3.07 5.52 7.12
CA ARG A 121 2.38 6.44 8.04
C ARG A 121 1.15 7.09 7.41
N GLU A 122 1.22 7.44 6.13
CA GLU A 122 0.11 8.03 5.38
C GLU A 122 -0.98 6.97 5.15
N GLU A 123 -0.62 5.73 4.80
CA GLU A 123 -1.56 4.61 4.68
C GLU A 123 -2.27 4.30 6.01
N ALA A 124 -1.54 4.37 7.13
CA ALA A 124 -2.16 4.23 8.45
C ALA A 124 -3.15 5.37 8.74
N HIS A 125 -2.90 6.57 8.23
CA HIS A 125 -3.85 7.69 8.33
C HIS A 125 -5.10 7.43 7.47
N HIS A 126 -4.95 7.02 6.22
CA HIS A 126 -6.05 6.67 5.32
C HIS A 126 -6.94 5.58 5.91
N PHE A 127 -6.32 4.49 6.39
CA PHE A 127 -7.04 3.42 7.07
C PHE A 127 -7.87 3.94 8.26
N MET A 128 -7.29 4.82 9.08
CA MET A 128 -8.01 5.37 10.24
C MET A 128 -9.18 6.26 9.82
N LEU A 129 -9.06 7.06 8.76
CA LEU A 129 -10.16 7.87 8.23
C LEU A 129 -11.32 6.97 7.77
N LEU A 130 -11.03 5.96 6.96
CA LEU A 130 -12.04 5.02 6.47
C LEU A 130 -12.66 4.19 7.61
N ARG A 131 -11.85 3.75 8.59
CA ARG A 131 -12.33 3.05 9.78
C ARG A 131 -13.26 3.92 10.65
N ALA A 132 -12.97 5.20 10.79
CA ALA A 132 -13.81 6.14 11.49
C ALA A 132 -15.14 6.35 10.75
N HIS A 133 -15.09 6.56 9.43
CA HIS A 133 -16.28 6.71 8.60
C HIS A 133 -17.14 5.45 8.59
N LEU A 134 -16.54 4.26 8.55
CA LEU A 134 -17.28 2.99 8.63
C LEU A 134 -18.13 2.89 9.90
N ARG A 135 -17.64 3.42 11.03
CA ARG A 135 -18.39 3.47 12.30
C ARG A 135 -19.61 4.38 12.21
N THR A 136 -19.55 5.49 11.48
CA THR A 136 -20.72 6.37 11.27
C THR A 136 -21.81 5.68 10.46
N LEU A 137 -21.45 4.69 9.66
CA LEU A 137 -22.37 3.83 8.92
C LEU A 137 -22.89 2.64 9.75
N GLY A 138 -22.54 2.56 11.05
CA GLY A 138 -22.99 1.51 11.98
C GLY A 138 -22.24 0.18 11.85
N HIS A 139 -21.06 0.18 11.21
CA HIS A 139 -20.24 -1.01 10.99
C HIS A 139 -18.82 -0.84 11.52
N ALA A 140 -18.14 -1.98 11.69
CA ALA A 140 -16.73 -2.02 12.10
C ALA A 140 -15.86 -2.69 11.03
N TYR A 141 -14.58 -2.36 11.04
CA TYR A 141 -13.61 -3.12 10.24
C TYR A 141 -13.55 -4.56 10.74
N GLY A 142 -13.72 -5.50 9.81
CA GLY A 142 -13.87 -6.91 10.09
C GLY A 142 -15.29 -7.46 9.92
N ASP A 143 -16.30 -6.61 9.75
CA ASP A 143 -17.71 -7.04 9.59
C ASP A 143 -18.00 -7.64 8.22
N PHE A 144 -17.19 -7.36 7.21
CA PHE A 144 -17.32 -7.89 5.87
C PHE A 144 -16.09 -8.72 5.49
N PRO A 145 -16.21 -9.75 4.66
CA PRO A 145 -15.06 -10.45 4.13
C PRO A 145 -14.23 -9.53 3.20
N ALA A 146 -12.96 -9.86 3.04
CA ALA A 146 -12.01 -9.14 2.22
C ALA A 146 -11.12 -10.11 1.43
N HIS A 147 -10.28 -9.61 0.51
CA HIS A 147 -9.38 -10.47 -0.26
C HIS A 147 -7.91 -10.11 -0.05
N ASN A 148 -7.03 -11.10 -0.28
CA ASN A 148 -5.59 -10.96 0.01
C ASN A 148 -4.72 -10.63 -1.21
N GLY A 149 -5.32 -10.23 -2.33
CA GLY A 149 -4.61 -10.15 -3.62
C GLY A 149 -3.39 -9.23 -3.64
N LEU A 150 -3.40 -8.14 -2.83
CA LEU A 150 -2.24 -7.25 -2.71
C LEU A 150 -1.06 -7.96 -2.03
N TRP A 151 -1.32 -8.60 -0.89
CA TRP A 151 -0.28 -9.28 -0.15
C TRP A 151 0.26 -10.51 -0.89
N GLU A 152 -0.59 -11.23 -1.63
CA GLU A 152 -0.16 -12.37 -2.46
C GLU A 152 0.91 -11.98 -3.49
N MET A 153 0.83 -10.78 -4.06
CA MET A 153 1.88 -10.28 -4.96
C MET A 153 3.16 -9.92 -4.18
N ALA A 154 3.02 -9.38 -2.98
CA ALA A 154 4.17 -9.11 -2.11
C ALA A 154 4.92 -10.41 -1.76
N GLU A 155 4.21 -11.47 -1.41
CA GLU A 155 4.80 -12.78 -1.16
C GLU A 155 5.54 -13.33 -2.39
N LYS A 156 4.91 -13.24 -3.58
CA LYS A 156 5.55 -13.68 -4.83
C LYS A 156 6.85 -12.94 -5.13
N THR A 157 6.93 -11.67 -4.75
CA THR A 157 8.07 -10.78 -5.07
C THR A 157 9.02 -10.57 -3.90
N LYS A 158 8.90 -11.30 -2.80
CA LYS A 158 9.67 -11.07 -1.57
C LYS A 158 11.20 -11.21 -1.73
N GLY A 159 11.65 -11.97 -2.70
CA GLY A 159 13.08 -12.18 -3.01
C GLY A 159 13.63 -11.26 -4.11
N ASP A 160 12.81 -10.38 -4.69
CA ASP A 160 13.21 -9.55 -5.83
C ASP A 160 12.66 -8.11 -5.68
N LEU A 161 13.54 -7.20 -5.29
CA LEU A 161 13.20 -5.78 -5.13
C LEU A 161 12.64 -5.17 -6.41
N LEU A 162 13.25 -5.48 -7.58
CA LEU A 162 12.82 -4.90 -8.85
C LEU A 162 11.40 -5.36 -9.22
N ALA A 163 11.11 -6.65 -9.04
CA ALA A 163 9.77 -7.19 -9.23
C ALA A 163 8.77 -6.60 -8.20
N ARG A 164 9.18 -6.43 -6.93
CA ARG A 164 8.37 -5.80 -5.90
C ARG A 164 7.96 -4.38 -6.31
N LEU A 165 8.92 -3.55 -6.72
CA LEU A 165 8.66 -2.17 -7.12
C LEU A 165 7.83 -2.07 -8.40
N ALA A 166 8.06 -2.96 -9.37
CA ALA A 166 7.28 -3.02 -10.59
C ALA A 166 5.81 -3.42 -10.35
N LEU A 167 5.57 -4.44 -9.53
CA LEU A 167 4.28 -5.13 -9.51
C LEU A 167 3.38 -4.73 -8.32
N VAL A 168 3.93 -4.18 -7.25
CA VAL A 168 3.12 -3.71 -6.13
C VAL A 168 2.78 -2.23 -6.31
N PRO A 169 3.67 -1.23 -6.09
CA PRO A 169 3.26 0.17 -6.21
C PRO A 169 2.87 0.57 -7.63
N ARG A 170 3.69 0.24 -8.63
CA ARG A 170 3.43 0.65 -10.02
C ARG A 170 2.24 -0.04 -10.70
N THR A 171 1.88 -1.25 -10.25
CA THR A 171 0.79 -2.02 -10.86
C THR A 171 -0.44 -2.03 -9.98
N LEU A 172 -0.33 -2.52 -8.75
CA LEU A 172 -1.52 -2.78 -7.93
C LEU A 172 -2.01 -1.52 -7.22
N GLU A 173 -1.14 -0.71 -6.61
CA GLU A 173 -1.51 0.54 -5.95
C GLU A 173 -1.88 1.62 -6.97
N ALA A 174 -1.16 1.72 -8.10
CA ALA A 174 -1.50 2.65 -9.18
C ALA A 174 -2.92 2.47 -9.75
N ARG A 175 -3.58 1.32 -9.51
CA ARG A 175 -5.02 1.15 -9.82
C ARG A 175 -5.90 2.05 -8.95
N GLY A 176 -5.44 2.44 -7.77
CA GLY A 176 -6.11 3.44 -6.93
C GLY A 176 -6.26 4.78 -7.65
N LEU A 177 -5.22 5.21 -8.38
CA LEU A 177 -5.27 6.46 -9.19
C LEU A 177 -6.39 6.44 -10.22
N ASP A 178 -6.66 5.27 -10.82
CA ASP A 178 -7.68 5.11 -11.87
C ASP A 178 -9.09 4.95 -11.29
N ALA A 179 -9.22 4.21 -10.18
CA ALA A 179 -10.53 3.83 -9.61
C ALA A 179 -11.13 4.92 -8.72
N SER A 180 -10.31 5.67 -7.97
CA SER A 180 -10.77 6.61 -6.95
C SER A 180 -11.71 7.70 -7.47
N PRO A 181 -11.48 8.34 -8.65
CA PRO A 181 -12.41 9.36 -9.16
C PRO A 181 -13.83 8.83 -9.41
N ALA A 182 -13.95 7.63 -9.96
CA ALA A 182 -15.25 7.01 -10.23
C ALA A 182 -15.96 6.59 -8.93
N ILE A 183 -15.22 6.06 -7.96
CA ILE A 183 -15.77 5.68 -6.65
C ILE A 183 -16.23 6.92 -5.89
N ARG A 184 -15.41 7.97 -5.88
CA ARG A 184 -15.71 9.27 -5.28
C ARG A 184 -17.01 9.85 -5.84
N SER A 185 -17.17 9.87 -7.16
CA SER A 185 -18.38 10.37 -7.83
C SER A 185 -19.62 9.56 -7.45
N LYS A 186 -19.50 8.23 -7.32
CA LYS A 186 -20.61 7.36 -6.88
C LYS A 186 -21.00 7.64 -5.42
N LEU A 187 -20.05 7.87 -4.51
CA LEU A 187 -20.33 8.23 -3.11
C LEU A 187 -21.07 9.57 -3.03
N THR A 188 -20.60 10.58 -3.78
CA THR A 188 -21.29 11.88 -3.87
C THR A 188 -22.73 11.74 -4.37
N ALA A 189 -22.95 10.91 -5.42
CA ALA A 189 -24.27 10.72 -6.01
C ALA A 189 -25.29 10.07 -5.04
N VAL A 190 -24.80 9.31 -4.04
CA VAL A 190 -25.66 8.72 -3.00
C VAL A 190 -25.67 9.51 -1.69
N GLY A 191 -25.12 10.73 -1.68
CA GLY A 191 -25.10 11.64 -0.53
C GLY A 191 -24.04 11.33 0.52
N ASP A 192 -23.08 10.42 0.26
CA ASP A 192 -21.96 10.12 1.16
C ASP A 192 -20.80 11.08 0.86
N HIS A 193 -20.96 12.35 1.27
CA HIS A 193 -19.99 13.41 1.04
C HIS A 193 -18.71 13.22 1.89
N ASP A 194 -18.85 12.69 3.09
CA ASP A 194 -17.70 12.42 3.96
C ASP A 194 -16.82 11.32 3.38
N GLY A 195 -17.42 10.22 2.90
CA GLY A 195 -16.70 9.18 2.19
C GLY A 195 -16.00 9.70 0.92
N ALA A 196 -16.67 10.59 0.17
CA ALA A 196 -16.07 11.23 -1.01
C ALA A 196 -14.88 12.14 -0.62
N ALA A 197 -14.98 12.91 0.46
CA ALA A 197 -13.89 13.77 0.94
C ALA A 197 -12.67 12.96 1.41
N ILE A 198 -12.89 11.80 2.03
CA ILE A 198 -11.78 10.89 2.40
C ILE A 198 -11.06 10.40 1.13
N LEU A 199 -11.79 10.06 0.06
CA LEU A 199 -11.17 9.65 -1.21
C LEU A 199 -10.39 10.78 -1.89
N ASP A 200 -10.78 12.03 -1.71
CA ASP A 200 -10.01 13.18 -2.20
C ASP A 200 -8.63 13.28 -1.48
N ILE A 201 -8.59 12.98 -0.17
CA ILE A 201 -7.33 12.90 0.60
C ILE A 201 -6.48 11.73 0.08
N ILE A 202 -7.07 10.54 0.01
CA ILE A 202 -6.37 9.32 -0.43
C ILE A 202 -5.78 9.53 -1.83
N LEU A 203 -6.55 9.98 -2.81
CA LEU A 203 -6.06 10.16 -4.18
C LEU A 203 -4.90 11.16 -4.27
N ARG A 204 -4.96 12.25 -3.49
CA ARG A 204 -3.86 13.22 -3.43
C ARG A 204 -2.56 12.57 -2.97
N ASP A 205 -2.62 11.78 -1.89
CA ASP A 205 -1.45 11.19 -1.26
C ASP A 205 -0.94 9.97 -2.09
N GLU A 206 -1.85 9.19 -2.69
CA GLU A 206 -1.55 8.06 -3.57
C GLU A 206 -0.69 8.45 -4.79
N ILE A 207 -0.87 9.65 -5.33
CA ILE A 207 0.02 10.17 -6.39
C ILE A 207 1.47 10.18 -5.88
N GLY A 208 1.69 10.59 -4.64
CA GLY A 208 2.99 10.58 -3.97
C GLY A 208 3.53 9.16 -3.73
N HIS A 209 2.69 8.24 -3.25
CA HIS A 209 3.07 6.84 -2.98
C HIS A 209 3.52 6.12 -4.26
N VAL A 210 2.75 6.26 -5.32
CA VAL A 210 3.10 5.70 -6.63
C VAL A 210 4.35 6.38 -7.20
N ALA A 211 4.56 7.68 -6.97
CA ALA A 211 5.78 8.38 -7.37
C ALA A 211 7.03 7.84 -6.64
N VAL A 212 6.93 7.51 -5.35
CA VAL A 212 7.99 6.79 -4.62
C VAL A 212 8.31 5.46 -5.31
N GLY A 213 7.29 4.65 -5.60
CA GLY A 213 7.45 3.39 -6.32
C GLY A 213 8.12 3.54 -7.68
N ASN A 214 7.69 4.52 -8.48
CA ASN A 214 8.26 4.82 -9.80
C ASN A 214 9.72 5.26 -9.72
N ARG A 215 10.05 6.16 -8.78
CA ARG A 215 11.42 6.63 -8.58
C ARG A 215 12.37 5.49 -8.25
N TRP A 216 12.02 4.65 -7.28
CA TRP A 216 12.88 3.54 -6.86
C TRP A 216 12.93 2.40 -7.86
N TYR A 217 11.88 2.17 -8.63
CA TYR A 217 11.91 1.24 -9.74
C TYR A 217 12.93 1.67 -10.80
N ARG A 218 12.90 2.95 -11.22
CA ARG A 218 13.88 3.49 -12.17
C ARG A 218 15.29 3.49 -11.60
N TYR A 219 15.45 3.89 -10.34
CA TYR A 219 16.75 3.83 -9.67
C TYR A 219 17.38 2.42 -9.79
N VAL A 220 16.62 1.36 -9.50
CA VAL A 220 17.12 -0.02 -9.60
C VAL A 220 17.35 -0.43 -11.05
N CYS A 221 16.52 0.02 -12.00
CA CYS A 221 16.76 -0.20 -13.42
C CYS A 221 18.07 0.45 -13.88
N ASP A 222 18.31 1.71 -13.52
CA ASP A 222 19.51 2.48 -13.87
C ASP A 222 20.77 1.83 -13.29
N GLU A 223 20.76 1.45 -12.00
CA GLU A 223 21.87 0.74 -11.34
C GLU A 223 22.21 -0.59 -12.02
N ARG A 224 21.23 -1.23 -12.66
CA ARG A 224 21.40 -2.51 -13.35
C ARG A 224 21.55 -2.40 -14.87
N GLY A 225 21.51 -1.19 -15.43
CA GLY A 225 21.57 -0.96 -16.88
C GLY A 225 20.38 -1.56 -17.64
N LEU A 226 19.17 -1.53 -17.05
CA LEU A 226 17.96 -2.12 -17.61
C LEU A 226 17.03 -1.05 -18.18
N ASP A 227 16.40 -1.36 -19.32
CA ASP A 227 15.30 -0.54 -19.85
C ASP A 227 14.03 -0.73 -19.00
N PRO A 228 13.46 0.34 -18.42
CA PRO A 228 12.33 0.22 -17.51
C PRO A 228 11.07 -0.36 -18.17
N ILE A 229 10.77 -0.02 -19.41
CA ILE A 229 9.55 -0.48 -20.12
C ILE A 229 9.65 -1.97 -20.44
N ALA A 230 10.76 -2.38 -21.06
CA ALA A 230 10.96 -3.78 -21.41
C ALA A 230 11.11 -4.67 -20.17
N THR A 231 11.71 -4.15 -19.10
CA THR A 231 11.86 -4.87 -17.83
C THR A 231 10.49 -5.06 -17.14
N TYR A 232 9.65 -4.03 -17.11
CA TYR A 232 8.30 -4.13 -16.58
C TYR A 232 7.49 -5.23 -17.29
N ALA A 233 7.50 -5.24 -18.62
CA ALA A 233 6.78 -6.25 -19.40
C ALA A 233 7.22 -7.68 -19.06
N LYS A 234 8.53 -7.92 -18.95
CA LYS A 234 9.08 -9.23 -18.56
C LYS A 234 8.67 -9.64 -17.15
N LEU A 235 8.74 -8.72 -16.17
CA LEU A 235 8.34 -8.99 -14.79
C LEU A 235 6.84 -9.26 -14.69
N ALA A 236 6.00 -8.49 -15.40
CA ALA A 236 4.57 -8.69 -15.42
C ALA A 236 4.19 -10.09 -15.96
N GLU A 237 4.87 -10.56 -17.00
CA GLU A 237 4.70 -11.91 -17.54
C GLU A 237 5.21 -12.98 -16.56
N GLN A 238 6.44 -12.84 -16.07
CA GLN A 238 7.10 -13.80 -15.18
C GLN A 238 6.28 -14.07 -13.90
N TYR A 239 5.77 -13.02 -13.27
CA TYR A 239 5.02 -13.10 -12.02
C TYR A 239 3.50 -13.23 -12.24
N ARG A 240 3.05 -13.32 -13.50
CA ARG A 240 1.64 -13.40 -13.89
C ARG A 240 0.83 -12.27 -13.25
N ALA A 241 1.32 -11.05 -13.41
CA ALA A 241 0.62 -9.86 -12.91
C ALA A 241 -0.76 -9.73 -13.58
N PRO A 242 -1.76 -9.19 -12.89
CA PRO A 242 -3.06 -8.96 -13.48
C PRO A 242 -2.95 -7.95 -14.62
N LYS A 243 -3.60 -8.24 -15.76
CA LYS A 243 -3.68 -7.28 -16.86
C LYS A 243 -4.43 -6.04 -16.40
N LEU A 244 -3.81 -4.89 -16.57
CA LEU A 244 -4.45 -3.62 -16.31
C LEU A 244 -5.52 -3.35 -17.37
N ARG A 245 -6.61 -2.70 -16.97
CA ARG A 245 -7.71 -2.33 -17.86
C ARG A 245 -8.11 -0.90 -17.56
N GLY A 246 -8.14 -0.07 -18.61
CA GLY A 246 -8.62 1.31 -18.50
C GLY A 246 -10.13 1.41 -18.19
N PRO A 247 -10.63 2.64 -18.02
CA PRO A 247 -9.90 3.87 -18.34
C PRO A 247 -8.80 4.20 -17.32
N PHE A 248 -7.68 4.74 -17.81
CA PHE A 248 -6.57 5.19 -16.96
C PHE A 248 -6.67 6.69 -16.66
N ASN A 249 -6.44 7.08 -15.42
CA ASN A 249 -6.31 8.47 -15.02
C ASN A 249 -4.91 8.99 -15.45
N ARG A 250 -4.81 9.39 -16.72
CA ARG A 250 -3.55 9.80 -17.34
C ARG A 250 -2.88 10.96 -16.58
N GLU A 251 -3.66 11.91 -16.11
CA GLU A 251 -3.15 13.06 -15.37
C GLU A 251 -2.49 12.63 -14.06
N ALA A 252 -3.19 11.84 -13.24
CA ALA A 252 -2.65 11.33 -11.98
C ALA A 252 -1.44 10.42 -12.20
N ARG A 253 -1.45 9.59 -13.24
CA ARG A 253 -0.30 8.73 -13.57
C ARG A 253 0.92 9.54 -13.99
N LEU A 254 0.75 10.58 -14.82
CA LEU A 254 1.85 11.48 -15.19
C LEU A 254 2.39 12.22 -13.95
N ALA A 255 1.49 12.72 -13.09
CA ALA A 255 1.86 13.36 -11.82
C ALA A 255 2.61 12.39 -10.87
N ALA A 256 2.25 11.11 -10.89
CA ALA A 256 2.94 10.04 -10.18
C ALA A 256 4.26 9.60 -10.86
N GLY A 257 4.68 10.29 -11.92
CA GLY A 257 5.98 10.07 -12.57
C GLY A 257 6.00 8.94 -13.60
N PHE A 258 4.87 8.43 -14.08
CA PHE A 258 4.88 7.59 -15.29
C PHE A 258 5.19 8.46 -16.51
N GLU A 259 5.93 7.91 -17.45
CA GLU A 259 6.08 8.52 -18.76
C GLU A 259 4.89 8.23 -19.67
N ALA A 260 4.66 9.11 -20.64
CA ALA A 260 3.55 8.93 -21.58
C ALA A 260 3.62 7.57 -22.31
N ALA A 261 4.84 7.17 -22.74
CA ALA A 261 5.08 5.89 -23.40
C ALA A 261 4.77 4.68 -22.50
N GLU A 262 5.02 4.78 -21.19
CA GLU A 262 4.66 3.73 -20.22
C GLU A 262 3.16 3.56 -20.10
N ILE A 263 2.41 4.68 -20.08
CA ILE A 263 0.94 4.64 -19.99
C ILE A 263 0.32 4.12 -21.29
N ASP A 264 0.90 4.49 -22.43
CA ASP A 264 0.43 4.06 -23.76
C ASP A 264 0.69 2.55 -23.99
N ALA A 265 1.64 1.94 -23.26
CA ALA A 265 1.97 0.52 -23.30
C ALA A 265 1.11 -0.36 -22.37
N LEU A 266 0.24 0.23 -21.50
CA LEU A 266 -0.64 -0.52 -20.58
C LEU A 266 -1.87 -1.07 -21.31
#